data_bfcb1a1e52facf4c7ca35ef621f0299d
#
_entry.id   bfcb1a1e52facf4c7ca35ef621f0299d
#
_cell.length_a   1.000
_cell.length_b   1.000
_cell.length_c   1.000
_cell.angle_alpha   90.00
_cell.angle_beta   90.00
_cell.angle_gamma   90.00
#
_symmetry.space_group_name_H-M   'P 1'
#
loop_
_entity.id
_entity.type
_entity.pdbx_description
1 polymer ?
#
loop_
_entity_poly.entity_id
_entity_poly.type
_entity_poly.pdbx_seq_one_letter_code
_entity_poly.pdbx_strand_id
1 'polypeptide(L)'
;MRKVVAVMAIWFVLVSSAILIICLPSAREESAGEAEPEGEAEPEGEGTDRELTDLSTLHDNSIKGPQKIDMSSYRLKVFGNVRQEIEYTYEDVVSRGGLERYSVLYCVEGWDAAVVWEGTRIMDLVLPSGPEDDSKVLVFHSADGYTTSLPLDEIAAKEMLIAYGANGKTLPVNVGYPFIVVAQDKLGYKWARWVIGIEVSKEEGYLGYWERRGYPNDADVEDWK
;
A
#
# COMPACT_ATOMS: atom_id res chain seq x y z
N MET A 1 -56.67 -14.61 28.24
CA MET A 1 -56.67 -16.02 28.72
C MET A 1 -55.94 -16.90 27.71
N ARG A 2 -55.15 -17.78 28.20
CA ARG A 2 -54.32 -18.86 27.63
C ARG A 2 -52.88 -18.51 27.31
N LYS A 3 -52.04 -18.85 28.31
CA LYS A 3 -50.60 -19.03 28.24
C LYS A 3 -50.28 -20.32 27.46
N VAL A 4 -49.28 -20.30 26.62
CA VAL A 4 -48.64 -21.52 26.10
C VAL A 4 -47.17 -21.46 26.47
N VAL A 5 -46.75 -22.36 27.30
CA VAL A 5 -45.40 -22.64 27.75
C VAL A 5 -44.80 -23.63 26.73
N ALA A 6 -43.65 -23.31 26.16
CA ALA A 6 -42.88 -24.25 25.33
C ALA A 6 -41.63 -24.71 26.09
N VAL A 7 -41.56 -26.01 26.25
CA VAL A 7 -40.55 -26.76 26.99
C VAL A 7 -39.29 -26.93 26.18
N MET A 8 -38.15 -26.59 26.80
CA MET A 8 -36.79 -26.92 26.29
C MET A 8 -36.52 -28.43 26.50
N ALA A 9 -36.14 -29.12 25.48
CA ALA A 9 -35.58 -30.47 25.57
C ALA A 9 -34.05 -30.40 25.35
N ILE A 10 -33.32 -30.70 26.41
CA ILE A 10 -31.85 -30.87 26.40
C ILE A 10 -31.55 -32.33 26.05
N TRP A 11 -30.81 -32.57 24.98
CA TRP A 11 -30.26 -33.88 24.65
C TRP A 11 -28.79 -33.95 25.10
N PHE A 12 -28.53 -34.75 26.13
CA PHE A 12 -27.19 -35.23 26.49
C PHE A 12 -26.86 -36.47 25.66
N VAL A 13 -25.78 -36.44 24.94
CA VAL A 13 -25.17 -37.62 24.32
C VAL A 13 -23.91 -37.97 25.12
N LEU A 14 -24.00 -39.07 25.84
CA LEU A 14 -22.87 -39.74 26.47
C LEU A 14 -22.10 -40.54 25.41
N VAL A 15 -20.84 -40.23 25.18
CA VAL A 15 -19.93 -41.06 24.42
C VAL A 15 -19.01 -41.82 25.36
N SER A 16 -19.18 -43.13 25.38
CA SER A 16 -18.44 -44.12 26.16
C SER A 16 -17.04 -44.33 25.58
N SER A 17 -16.04 -44.23 26.45
CA SER A 17 -14.63 -44.52 26.10
C SER A 17 -14.39 -46.02 26.11
N ALA A 18 -13.95 -46.56 24.98
CA ALA A 18 -13.36 -47.89 24.92
C ALA A 18 -11.85 -47.74 24.73
N ILE A 19 -11.09 -48.13 25.74
CA ILE A 19 -9.62 -48.21 25.71
C ILE A 19 -9.22 -49.55 25.07
N LEU A 20 -8.61 -49.51 23.91
CA LEU A 20 -8.02 -50.68 23.27
C LEU A 20 -6.51 -50.64 23.50
N ILE A 21 -5.99 -51.51 24.35
CA ILE A 21 -4.57 -51.75 24.58
C ILE A 21 -4.06 -52.64 23.46
N ILE A 22 -3.22 -52.15 22.57
CA ILE A 22 -2.51 -52.94 21.55
C ILE A 22 -1.03 -52.96 21.95
N CYS A 23 -0.52 -54.19 22.22
CA CYS A 23 0.88 -54.50 22.45
C CYS A 23 1.76 -54.14 21.25
N LEU A 24 2.87 -53.42 21.49
CA LEU A 24 3.91 -53.11 20.52
C LEU A 24 4.99 -54.19 20.52
N PRO A 25 5.51 -54.63 19.38
CA PRO A 25 6.81 -55.26 19.31
C PRO A 25 7.93 -54.21 19.20
N SER A 26 8.96 -54.40 20.02
CA SER A 26 10.22 -53.69 19.98
C SER A 26 10.90 -53.82 18.62
N ALA A 27 11.26 -52.69 17.98
CA ALA A 27 12.18 -52.68 16.84
C ALA A 27 13.15 -51.50 16.96
N ARG A 28 14.37 -51.85 17.21
CA ARG A 28 15.65 -51.34 16.72
C ARG A 28 15.77 -49.83 16.44
N GLU A 29 16.65 -49.21 17.24
CA GLU A 29 17.26 -47.89 16.98
C GLU A 29 18.04 -47.91 15.66
N GLU A 30 17.58 -47.12 14.72
CA GLU A 30 18.31 -46.69 13.54
C GLU A 30 18.48 -45.18 13.64
N SER A 31 19.70 -44.71 13.77
CA SER A 31 20.07 -43.30 13.90
C SER A 31 19.70 -42.59 12.63
N ALA A 32 18.64 -41.79 12.68
CA ALA A 32 18.33 -40.82 11.65
C ALA A 32 19.00 -39.48 12.05
N GLY A 33 19.87 -39.01 11.17
CA GLY A 33 20.52 -37.71 11.32
C GLY A 33 19.50 -36.59 11.43
N GLU A 34 19.75 -35.70 12.34
CA GLU A 34 19.04 -34.41 12.44
C GLU A 34 19.21 -33.65 11.13
N ALA A 35 18.12 -33.54 10.37
CA ALA A 35 18.02 -32.54 9.31
C ALA A 35 17.85 -31.20 10.00
N GLU A 36 18.86 -30.34 9.90
CA GLU A 36 18.72 -28.92 10.23
C GLU A 36 17.58 -28.33 9.39
N PRO A 37 16.72 -27.46 9.94
CA PRO A 37 15.73 -26.79 9.16
C PRO A 37 16.44 -25.91 8.13
N GLU A 38 16.22 -26.20 6.85
CA GLU A 38 16.62 -25.31 5.78
C GLU A 38 16.08 -23.91 6.08
N GLY A 39 17.00 -22.96 6.24
CA GLY A 39 16.67 -21.57 6.51
C GLY A 39 15.73 -21.06 5.43
N GLU A 40 14.60 -20.50 5.86
CA GLU A 40 13.78 -19.68 5.01
C GLU A 40 14.68 -18.60 4.42
N ALA A 41 14.86 -18.65 3.09
CA ALA A 41 15.57 -17.62 2.36
C ALA A 41 14.77 -16.32 2.51
N GLU A 42 15.27 -15.42 3.34
CA GLU A 42 14.78 -14.05 3.33
C GLU A 42 14.96 -13.52 1.90
N PRO A 43 13.96 -12.80 1.32
CA PRO A 43 14.11 -12.22 0.01
C PRO A 43 15.27 -11.22 0.08
N GLU A 44 16.36 -11.54 -0.60
CA GLU A 44 17.50 -10.62 -0.77
C GLU A 44 16.96 -9.36 -1.48
N GLY A 45 16.65 -8.32 -0.69
CA GLY A 45 16.29 -7.00 -1.21
C GLY A 45 17.52 -6.39 -1.85
N GLU A 46 17.58 -6.39 -3.18
CA GLU A 46 18.56 -5.59 -3.90
C GLU A 46 18.47 -4.14 -3.44
N GLY A 47 19.53 -3.63 -2.79
CA GLY A 47 19.73 -2.19 -2.66
C GLY A 47 19.67 -1.53 -1.28
N THR A 48 19.73 -2.28 -0.16
CA THR A 48 19.69 -1.69 1.19
C THR A 48 20.98 -0.97 1.62
N ASP A 49 22.06 -1.03 0.86
CA ASP A 49 23.38 -0.47 1.22
C ASP A 49 23.63 0.98 0.70
N ARG A 50 22.64 1.60 0.03
CA ARG A 50 22.81 2.99 -0.40
C ARG A 50 22.58 3.94 0.77
N GLU A 51 23.44 4.94 0.91
CA GLU A 51 23.22 6.05 1.85
C GLU A 51 21.89 6.75 1.54
N LEU A 52 21.10 6.99 2.59
CA LEU A 52 19.81 7.66 2.45
C LEU A 52 19.99 9.10 2.03
N THR A 53 19.21 9.51 1.04
CA THR A 53 19.25 10.88 0.51
C THR A 53 18.73 11.89 1.54
N ASP A 54 19.45 13.00 1.72
CA ASP A 54 18.93 14.11 2.50
C ASP A 54 17.75 14.77 1.77
N LEU A 55 16.56 14.68 2.39
CA LEU A 55 15.32 15.20 1.81
C LEU A 55 15.33 16.70 1.55
N SER A 56 16.21 17.46 2.21
CA SER A 56 16.38 18.90 1.97
C SER A 56 17.02 19.20 0.61
N THR A 57 17.72 18.22 0.03
CA THR A 57 18.40 18.36 -1.27
C THR A 57 17.54 17.92 -2.46
N LEU A 58 16.34 17.37 -2.21
CA LEU A 58 15.46 16.93 -3.28
C LEU A 58 14.99 18.10 -4.13
N HIS A 59 15.12 17.93 -5.44
CA HIS A 59 14.66 18.93 -6.41
C HIS A 59 13.14 19.08 -6.36
N ASP A 60 12.68 20.32 -6.45
CA ASP A 60 11.26 20.60 -6.62
C ASP A 60 10.90 20.58 -8.12
N ASN A 61 10.39 19.45 -8.57
CA ASN A 61 9.90 19.24 -9.93
C ASN A 61 8.39 19.37 -10.04
N SER A 62 7.77 20.14 -9.13
CA SER A 62 6.33 20.39 -9.12
C SER A 62 5.91 21.36 -10.22
N ILE A 63 4.64 21.30 -10.63
CA ILE A 63 4.12 22.18 -11.71
C ILE A 63 3.78 23.60 -11.24
N LYS A 64 3.69 23.84 -9.91
CA LYS A 64 3.37 25.16 -9.33
C LYS A 64 4.15 25.50 -8.05
N GLY A 65 5.23 24.80 -7.77
CA GLY A 65 5.97 24.95 -6.50
C GLY A 65 5.32 24.23 -5.32
N PRO A 66 6.03 24.17 -4.17
CA PRO A 66 5.55 23.48 -2.98
C PRO A 66 4.22 24.02 -2.46
N GLN A 67 3.29 23.12 -2.16
CA GLN A 67 1.94 23.47 -1.73
C GLN A 67 1.86 23.54 -0.21
N LYS A 68 1.31 24.66 0.31
CA LYS A 68 0.97 24.80 1.73
C LYS A 68 -0.50 24.46 1.92
N ILE A 69 -0.78 23.33 2.55
CA ILE A 69 -2.12 22.82 2.77
C ILE A 69 -2.58 23.19 4.19
N ASP A 70 -3.80 23.73 4.31
CA ASP A 70 -4.44 23.94 5.61
C ASP A 70 -4.92 22.60 6.17
N MET A 71 -4.21 22.08 7.15
CA MET A 71 -4.50 20.78 7.75
C MET A 71 -5.80 20.76 8.56
N SER A 72 -6.31 21.91 8.99
CA SER A 72 -7.58 21.99 9.72
C SER A 72 -8.78 21.62 8.84
N SER A 73 -8.69 21.90 7.54
CA SER A 73 -9.72 21.61 6.54
C SER A 73 -9.33 20.47 5.59
N TYR A 74 -8.11 19.95 5.67
CA TYR A 74 -7.62 18.91 4.79
C TYR A 74 -8.46 17.63 4.88
N ARG A 75 -8.81 17.08 3.71
CA ARG A 75 -9.38 15.74 3.56
C ARG A 75 -8.76 15.07 2.35
N LEU A 76 -8.32 13.81 2.54
CA LEU A 76 -8.00 12.91 1.44
C LEU A 76 -9.30 12.24 1.00
N LYS A 77 -9.72 12.50 -0.24
CA LYS A 77 -10.96 11.94 -0.78
C LYS A 77 -10.69 10.67 -1.58
N VAL A 78 -11.48 9.63 -1.36
CA VAL A 78 -11.55 8.44 -2.22
C VAL A 78 -12.93 8.47 -2.89
N PHE A 79 -12.96 8.53 -4.23
CA PHE A 79 -14.18 8.77 -4.99
C PHE A 79 -14.11 8.14 -6.40
N GLY A 80 -15.13 8.37 -7.22
CA GLY A 80 -15.21 7.90 -8.60
C GLY A 80 -16.01 6.61 -8.75
N ASN A 81 -15.44 5.57 -9.35
CA ASN A 81 -16.10 4.28 -9.59
C ASN A 81 -16.15 3.40 -8.34
N VAL A 82 -16.85 3.88 -7.31
CA VAL A 82 -16.96 3.29 -5.97
C VAL A 82 -18.41 3.25 -5.52
N ARG A 83 -18.75 2.36 -4.60
CA ARG A 83 -20.09 2.30 -3.99
C ARG A 83 -20.36 3.48 -3.06
N GLN A 84 -19.30 3.96 -2.37
CA GLN A 84 -19.39 5.05 -1.42
C GLN A 84 -18.10 5.88 -1.45
N GLU A 85 -18.23 7.19 -1.64
CA GLU A 85 -17.09 8.09 -1.45
C GLU A 85 -16.73 8.18 0.03
N ILE A 86 -15.42 8.28 0.31
CA ILE A 86 -14.90 8.38 1.68
C ILE A 86 -13.94 9.57 1.75
N GLU A 87 -14.03 10.31 2.85
CA GLU A 87 -13.08 11.36 3.19
C GLU A 87 -12.31 10.96 4.46
N TYR A 88 -10.98 11.05 4.39
CA TYR A 88 -10.09 10.76 5.52
C TYR A 88 -9.43 12.05 5.99
N THR A 89 -9.35 12.24 7.30
CA THR A 89 -8.43 13.21 7.89
C THR A 89 -6.98 12.72 7.76
N TYR A 90 -6.01 13.57 8.03
CA TYR A 90 -4.61 13.16 8.10
C TYR A 90 -4.41 12.04 9.14
N GLU A 91 -5.00 12.21 10.32
CA GLU A 91 -4.93 11.26 11.44
C GLU A 91 -5.58 9.91 11.09
N ASP A 92 -6.66 9.91 10.32
CA ASP A 92 -7.31 8.67 9.86
C ASP A 92 -6.36 7.84 8.97
N VAL A 93 -5.57 8.50 8.12
CA VAL A 93 -4.59 7.82 7.26
C VAL A 93 -3.40 7.33 8.08
N VAL A 94 -2.81 8.19 8.90
CA VAL A 94 -1.62 7.86 9.71
C VAL A 94 -1.91 6.72 10.69
N SER A 95 -3.10 6.70 11.30
CA SER A 95 -3.48 5.64 12.27
C SER A 95 -3.62 4.25 11.64
N ARG A 96 -3.74 4.15 10.33
CA ARG A 96 -3.79 2.88 9.56
C ARG A 96 -2.42 2.40 9.08
N GLY A 97 -1.41 3.26 9.18
CA GLY A 97 -0.10 3.08 8.60
C GLY A 97 0.93 2.47 9.54
N GLY A 98 2.15 2.98 9.45
CA GLY A 98 3.31 2.51 10.19
C GLY A 98 4.12 1.48 9.41
N LEU A 99 3.89 1.38 8.10
CA LEU A 99 4.71 0.54 7.22
C LEU A 99 5.90 1.35 6.73
N GLU A 100 7.09 0.81 6.91
CA GLU A 100 8.30 1.35 6.34
C GLU A 100 8.69 0.59 5.07
N ARG A 101 9.14 1.32 4.07
CA ARG A 101 9.63 0.76 2.81
C ARG A 101 10.80 1.55 2.27
N TYR A 102 11.92 0.89 2.12
CA TYR A 102 13.02 1.42 1.32
C TYR A 102 12.61 1.41 -0.16
N SER A 103 12.78 2.54 -0.83
CA SER A 103 12.59 2.62 -2.29
C SER A 103 13.38 3.77 -2.86
N VAL A 104 13.83 3.62 -4.11
CA VAL A 104 14.55 4.66 -4.85
C VAL A 104 13.57 5.35 -5.80
N LEU A 105 13.45 6.66 -5.66
CA LEU A 105 12.72 7.51 -6.60
C LEU A 105 13.70 7.88 -7.73
N TYR A 106 13.39 7.49 -8.96
CA TYR A 106 14.17 7.83 -10.14
C TYR A 106 13.52 8.94 -10.94
N CYS A 107 14.24 10.03 -11.18
CA CYS A 107 13.76 11.13 -12.00
C CYS A 107 14.23 11.00 -13.45
N VAL A 108 13.37 11.37 -14.40
CA VAL A 108 13.71 11.44 -15.83
C VAL A 108 14.81 12.46 -16.15
N GLU A 109 15.11 13.37 -15.23
CA GLU A 109 16.21 14.33 -15.35
C GLU A 109 17.58 13.76 -14.95
N GLY A 110 17.66 12.45 -14.62
CA GLY A 110 18.92 11.75 -14.36
C GLY A 110 19.42 11.82 -12.92
N TRP A 111 18.59 12.25 -11.95
CA TRP A 111 18.88 12.13 -10.53
C TRP A 111 17.96 11.08 -9.88
N ASP A 112 18.38 10.57 -8.74
CA ASP A 112 17.61 9.64 -7.94
C ASP A 112 17.70 9.96 -6.44
N ALA A 113 16.80 9.37 -5.66
CA ALA A 113 16.79 9.51 -4.21
C ALA A 113 16.44 8.18 -3.52
N ALA A 114 17.37 7.69 -2.69
CA ALA A 114 17.16 6.52 -1.85
C ALA A 114 16.53 6.94 -0.52
N VAL A 115 15.34 6.46 -0.20
CA VAL A 115 14.55 6.90 0.95
C VAL A 115 13.85 5.73 1.60
N VAL A 116 13.80 5.73 2.94
CA VAL A 116 12.89 4.89 3.72
C VAL A 116 11.58 5.68 3.92
N TRP A 117 10.55 5.27 3.20
CA TRP A 117 9.22 5.87 3.26
C TRP A 117 8.40 5.24 4.38
N GLU A 118 7.68 6.06 5.13
CA GLU A 118 6.70 5.61 6.12
C GLU A 118 5.29 5.99 5.64
N GLY A 119 4.38 5.01 5.58
CA GLY A 119 3.06 5.25 5.01
C GLY A 119 2.02 4.18 5.30
N THR A 120 0.88 4.34 4.63
CA THR A 120 -0.27 3.43 4.65
C THR A 120 -0.40 2.80 3.26
N ARG A 121 -0.77 1.51 3.16
CA ARG A 121 -1.09 0.91 1.86
C ARG A 121 -2.25 1.67 1.23
N ILE A 122 -2.11 2.03 -0.04
CA ILE A 122 -3.16 2.75 -0.78
C ILE A 122 -4.45 1.93 -0.77
N MET A 123 -4.37 0.61 -0.93
CA MET A 123 -5.54 -0.25 -0.94
C MET A 123 -6.31 -0.29 0.39
N ASP A 124 -5.65 -0.05 1.54
CA ASP A 124 -6.33 0.04 2.85
C ASP A 124 -7.24 1.28 2.97
N LEU A 125 -7.02 2.28 2.11
CA LEU A 125 -7.88 3.45 1.99
C LEU A 125 -8.95 3.29 0.91
N VAL A 126 -8.63 2.55 -0.15
CA VAL A 126 -9.51 2.39 -1.32
C VAL A 126 -10.55 1.30 -1.11
N LEU A 127 -10.19 0.14 -0.57
CA LEU A 127 -11.10 -1.00 -0.43
C LEU A 127 -12.36 -0.69 0.39
N PRO A 128 -12.30 0.11 1.48
CA PRO A 128 -13.50 0.48 2.22
C PRO A 128 -14.56 1.25 1.41
N SER A 129 -14.16 1.96 0.33
CA SER A 129 -15.09 2.66 -0.56
C SER A 129 -15.89 1.73 -1.48
N GLY A 130 -15.48 0.44 -1.55
CA GLY A 130 -16.10 -0.57 -2.39
C GLY A 130 -15.94 -0.28 -3.88
N PRO A 131 -14.70 -0.35 -4.43
CA PRO A 131 -14.48 -0.22 -5.86
C PRO A 131 -15.38 -1.17 -6.66
N GLU A 132 -15.93 -0.71 -7.76
CA GLU A 132 -16.73 -1.56 -8.65
C GLU A 132 -15.81 -2.52 -9.45
N ASP A 133 -16.34 -3.67 -9.86
CA ASP A 133 -15.57 -4.76 -10.46
C ASP A 133 -14.90 -4.37 -11.81
N ASP A 134 -15.40 -3.34 -12.49
CA ASP A 134 -14.86 -2.82 -13.74
C ASP A 134 -13.80 -1.72 -13.54
N SER A 135 -13.40 -1.44 -12.30
CA SER A 135 -12.34 -0.48 -11.98
C SER A 135 -10.98 -0.97 -12.50
N LYS A 136 -10.20 -0.07 -13.10
CA LYS A 136 -8.91 -0.40 -13.74
C LYS A 136 -7.72 0.35 -13.19
N VAL A 137 -7.89 1.61 -12.86
CA VAL A 137 -6.80 2.49 -12.43
C VAL A 137 -7.20 3.33 -11.22
N LEU A 138 -6.21 3.75 -10.45
CA LEU A 138 -6.36 4.86 -9.51
C LEU A 138 -5.73 6.11 -10.11
N VAL A 139 -6.49 7.19 -10.15
CA VAL A 139 -6.00 8.51 -10.52
C VAL A 139 -5.73 9.30 -9.25
N PHE A 140 -4.50 9.78 -9.11
CA PHE A 140 -4.08 10.61 -7.97
C PHE A 140 -4.20 12.09 -8.34
N HIS A 141 -4.88 12.84 -7.47
CA HIS A 141 -5.08 14.28 -7.61
C HIS A 141 -4.26 15.02 -6.57
N SER A 142 -3.45 15.96 -7.01
CA SER A 142 -2.59 16.80 -6.18
C SER A 142 -3.14 18.20 -5.99
N ALA A 143 -2.79 18.86 -4.89
CA ALA A 143 -3.27 20.20 -4.55
C ALA A 143 -2.85 21.28 -5.55
N ASP A 144 -1.74 21.10 -6.28
CA ASP A 144 -1.28 21.99 -7.35
C ASP A 144 -2.03 21.79 -8.68
N GLY A 145 -2.93 20.80 -8.76
CA GLY A 145 -3.65 20.40 -9.97
C GLY A 145 -2.94 19.37 -10.82
N TYR A 146 -1.82 18.82 -10.34
CA TYR A 146 -1.16 17.67 -10.96
C TYR A 146 -2.05 16.43 -10.87
N THR A 147 -2.00 15.59 -11.91
CA THR A 147 -2.63 14.25 -11.89
C THR A 147 -1.74 13.24 -12.55
N THR A 148 -1.78 12.01 -12.07
CA THR A 148 -1.22 10.82 -12.71
C THR A 148 -2.06 9.60 -12.35
N SER A 149 -1.85 8.48 -13.03
CA SER A 149 -2.57 7.24 -12.74
C SER A 149 -1.63 6.05 -12.63
N LEU A 150 -2.08 5.04 -11.91
CA LEU A 150 -1.43 3.73 -11.81
C LEU A 150 -2.48 2.63 -11.93
N PRO A 151 -2.15 1.47 -12.52
CA PRO A 151 -3.02 0.31 -12.56
C PRO A 151 -3.41 -0.16 -11.15
N LEU A 152 -4.68 -0.44 -10.92
CA LEU A 152 -5.21 -0.85 -9.62
C LEU A 152 -4.63 -2.19 -9.16
N ASP A 153 -4.48 -3.13 -10.07
CA ASP A 153 -3.89 -4.43 -9.82
C ASP A 153 -2.39 -4.35 -9.47
N GLU A 154 -1.64 -3.46 -10.13
CA GLU A 154 -0.24 -3.23 -9.80
C GLU A 154 -0.07 -2.60 -8.42
N ILE A 155 -0.91 -1.60 -8.07
CA ILE A 155 -0.92 -0.98 -6.74
C ILE A 155 -1.18 -2.04 -5.67
N ALA A 156 -2.13 -2.94 -5.91
CA ALA A 156 -2.48 -4.01 -4.99
C ALA A 156 -1.36 -5.05 -4.88
N ALA A 157 -0.80 -5.50 -6.02
CA ALA A 157 0.24 -6.53 -6.05
C ALA A 157 1.55 -6.07 -5.40
N LYS A 158 1.93 -4.79 -5.61
CA LYS A 158 3.14 -4.19 -5.02
C LYS A 158 2.89 -3.58 -3.64
N GLU A 159 1.67 -3.63 -3.12
CA GLU A 159 1.29 -2.99 -1.86
C GLU A 159 1.79 -1.54 -1.77
N MET A 160 1.61 -0.76 -2.84
CA MET A 160 2.12 0.62 -2.92
C MET A 160 1.59 1.49 -1.78
N LEU A 161 2.43 2.40 -1.30
CA LEU A 161 2.12 3.25 -0.15
C LEU A 161 1.71 4.66 -0.57
N ILE A 162 0.87 5.26 0.24
CA ILE A 162 0.77 6.70 0.38
C ILE A 162 1.55 7.09 1.63
N ALA A 163 2.67 7.78 1.46
CA ALA A 163 3.59 8.08 2.54
C ALA A 163 3.33 9.45 3.17
N TYR A 164 3.49 9.51 4.49
CA TYR A 164 3.41 10.72 5.33
C TYR A 164 4.73 11.00 6.05
N GLY A 165 5.66 10.05 6.02
CA GLY A 165 7.00 10.13 6.60
C GLY A 165 8.08 9.68 5.63
N ALA A 166 9.30 10.12 5.88
CA ALA A 166 10.48 9.76 5.10
C ALA A 166 11.75 9.86 5.97
N ASN A 167 12.59 8.83 5.97
CA ASN A 167 13.81 8.74 6.76
C ASN A 167 13.58 9.03 8.26
N GLY A 168 12.49 8.46 8.84
CA GLY A 168 12.13 8.62 10.25
C GLY A 168 11.65 10.03 10.64
N LYS A 169 11.27 10.88 9.67
CA LYS A 169 10.77 12.24 9.90
C LYS A 169 9.45 12.47 9.17
N THR A 170 8.64 13.39 9.68
CA THR A 170 7.46 13.88 8.95
C THR A 170 7.88 14.42 7.58
N LEU A 171 7.07 14.18 6.57
CA LEU A 171 7.32 14.59 5.20
C LEU A 171 7.52 16.12 5.12
N PRO A 172 8.63 16.61 4.53
CA PRO A 172 8.79 18.03 4.26
C PRO A 172 7.77 18.54 3.23
N VAL A 173 7.41 19.83 3.32
CA VAL A 173 6.44 20.44 2.40
C VAL A 173 6.88 20.33 0.93
N ASN A 174 8.16 20.53 0.63
CA ASN A 174 8.72 20.41 -0.71
C ASN A 174 8.75 18.96 -1.25
N VAL A 175 8.69 17.96 -0.38
CA VAL A 175 8.66 16.54 -0.75
C VAL A 175 7.24 16.06 -1.02
N GLY A 176 6.22 16.71 -0.42
CA GLY A 176 4.84 16.35 -0.70
C GLY A 176 3.91 16.30 0.52
N TYR A 177 4.30 16.89 1.68
CA TYR A 177 3.40 16.92 2.85
C TYR A 177 1.99 17.45 2.47
N PRO A 178 0.86 16.81 2.87
CA PRO A 178 0.79 15.73 3.84
C PRO A 178 1.09 14.34 3.29
N PHE A 179 0.93 14.11 1.99
CA PHE A 179 1.06 12.77 1.40
C PHE A 179 1.73 12.79 0.03
N ILE A 180 2.57 11.78 -0.19
CA ILE A 180 3.16 11.44 -1.49
C ILE A 180 2.84 9.99 -1.84
N VAL A 181 2.57 9.69 -3.10
CA VAL A 181 2.47 8.31 -3.60
C VAL A 181 3.86 7.72 -3.74
N VAL A 182 4.10 6.56 -3.14
CA VAL A 182 5.33 5.76 -3.33
C VAL A 182 5.05 4.73 -4.39
N ALA A 183 5.34 5.11 -5.64
CA ALA A 183 5.15 4.28 -6.83
C ALA A 183 6.46 3.55 -7.15
N GLN A 184 6.84 2.56 -6.32
CA GLN A 184 8.08 1.82 -6.51
C GLN A 184 8.16 1.23 -7.93
N ASP A 185 9.39 1.18 -8.49
CA ASP A 185 9.70 0.74 -9.86
C ASP A 185 9.13 1.64 -10.97
N LYS A 186 8.51 2.78 -10.61
CA LYS A 186 8.03 3.79 -11.55
C LYS A 186 8.87 5.06 -11.49
N LEU A 187 8.98 5.72 -12.62
CA LEU A 187 9.64 7.03 -12.72
C LEU A 187 8.93 8.10 -11.89
N GLY A 188 9.66 9.10 -11.42
CA GLY A 188 9.24 10.10 -10.45
C GLY A 188 7.96 10.85 -10.77
N TYR A 189 7.57 10.96 -12.06
CA TYR A 189 6.30 11.60 -12.42
C TYR A 189 5.05 10.74 -12.07
N LYS A 190 5.21 9.47 -11.67
CA LYS A 190 4.12 8.67 -11.09
C LYS A 190 3.96 8.89 -9.58
N TRP A 191 4.90 9.56 -8.94
CA TRP A 191 4.92 9.82 -7.51
C TRP A 191 4.19 11.14 -7.19
N ALA A 192 2.84 11.13 -7.25
CA ALA A 192 2.03 12.32 -6.97
C ALA A 192 2.31 12.88 -5.57
N ARG A 193 2.60 14.19 -5.47
CA ARG A 193 2.86 14.92 -4.21
C ARG A 193 1.61 15.70 -3.79
N TRP A 194 1.54 16.08 -2.49
CA TRP A 194 0.41 16.86 -1.96
C TRP A 194 -0.95 16.26 -2.34
N VAL A 195 -1.07 14.94 -2.21
CA VAL A 195 -2.26 14.21 -2.66
C VAL A 195 -3.47 14.66 -1.85
N ILE A 196 -4.54 15.03 -2.56
CA ILE A 196 -5.82 15.45 -1.99
C ILE A 196 -6.97 14.53 -2.42
N GLY A 197 -6.73 13.66 -3.41
CA GLY A 197 -7.76 12.75 -3.90
C GLY A 197 -7.20 11.52 -4.57
N ILE A 198 -7.90 10.41 -4.40
CA ILE A 198 -7.70 9.14 -5.09
C ILE A 198 -9.01 8.81 -5.78
N GLU A 199 -9.02 8.93 -7.10
CA GLU A 199 -10.17 8.58 -7.93
C GLU A 199 -10.03 7.15 -8.44
N VAL A 200 -11.01 6.32 -8.11
CA VAL A 200 -11.13 4.99 -8.71
C VAL A 200 -11.76 5.16 -10.09
N SER A 201 -11.10 4.67 -11.13
CA SER A 201 -11.55 4.84 -12.51
C SER A 201 -11.53 3.54 -13.30
N LYS A 202 -12.45 3.41 -14.24
CA LYS A 202 -12.47 2.34 -15.26
C LYS A 202 -11.75 2.72 -16.55
N GLU A 203 -11.25 3.93 -16.65
CA GLU A 203 -10.53 4.43 -17.82
C GLU A 203 -9.07 3.95 -17.77
N GLU A 204 -8.80 2.74 -18.25
CA GLU A 204 -7.48 2.10 -18.27
C GLU A 204 -6.39 2.95 -18.94
N GLY A 205 -6.75 3.75 -19.93
CA GLY A 205 -5.84 4.64 -20.66
C GLY A 205 -5.79 6.07 -20.12
N TYR A 206 -6.19 6.32 -18.86
CA TYR A 206 -6.12 7.66 -18.30
C TYR A 206 -4.70 8.22 -18.39
N LEU A 207 -4.58 9.43 -18.95
CA LEU A 207 -3.30 10.13 -19.07
C LEU A 207 -3.27 11.31 -18.10
N GLY A 208 -2.27 11.33 -17.24
CA GLY A 208 -2.01 12.42 -16.31
C GLY A 208 -1.34 13.65 -16.94
N TYR A 209 -0.71 14.46 -16.10
CA TYR A 209 -0.11 15.73 -16.56
C TYR A 209 1.03 15.53 -17.55
N TRP A 210 2.00 14.67 -17.23
CA TRP A 210 3.17 14.42 -18.08
C TRP A 210 2.87 13.44 -19.20
N GLU A 211 2.01 12.46 -18.96
CA GLU A 211 1.59 11.48 -19.97
C GLU A 211 0.92 12.17 -21.16
N ARG A 212 0.05 13.18 -20.92
CA ARG A 212 -0.53 14.03 -21.99
C ARG A 212 0.52 14.86 -22.75
N ARG A 213 1.74 14.95 -22.24
CA ARG A 213 2.88 15.65 -22.86
C ARG A 213 3.86 14.71 -23.54
N GLY A 214 3.49 13.42 -23.67
CA GLY A 214 4.26 12.43 -24.41
C GLY A 214 5.16 11.52 -23.57
N TYR A 215 5.08 11.60 -22.23
CA TYR A 215 5.76 10.63 -21.39
C TYR A 215 5.00 9.30 -21.37
N PRO A 216 5.72 8.14 -21.31
CA PRO A 216 5.10 6.82 -21.24
C PRO A 216 4.11 6.69 -20.06
N ASN A 217 2.98 6.00 -20.27
CA ASN A 217 1.99 5.83 -19.20
C ASN A 217 2.35 4.73 -18.21
N ASP A 218 3.09 3.72 -18.64
CA ASP A 218 3.65 2.65 -17.80
C ASP A 218 4.77 3.16 -16.87
N ALA A 219 5.64 4.00 -17.39
CA ALA A 219 6.70 4.69 -16.63
C ALA A 219 7.66 3.75 -15.89
N ASP A 220 7.88 2.54 -16.39
CA ASP A 220 8.74 1.56 -15.75
C ASP A 220 10.20 2.00 -15.77
N VAL A 221 10.86 1.89 -14.60
CA VAL A 221 12.27 2.29 -14.46
C VAL A 221 13.20 1.40 -15.33
N GLU A 222 12.83 0.13 -15.53
CA GLU A 222 13.61 -0.81 -16.34
C GLU A 222 13.72 -0.35 -17.80
N ASP A 223 12.68 0.23 -18.35
CA ASP A 223 12.62 0.69 -19.72
C ASP A 223 13.36 2.03 -19.93
N TRP A 224 13.71 2.71 -18.84
CA TRP A 224 14.38 4.01 -18.87
C TRP A 224 15.91 3.91 -18.72
N LYS A 225 16.42 2.83 -18.11
CA LYS A 225 17.87 2.59 -17.92
C LYS A 225 18.48 1.98 -19.16
#